data_82c653469ed93c04a9eb1711a47ac5ce
#
_entry.id   82c653469ed93c04a9eb1711a47ac5ce
#
_cell.length_a   1.000
_cell.length_b   1.000
_cell.length_c   1.000
_cell.angle_alpha   90.00
_cell.angle_beta   90.00
_cell.angle_gamma   90.00
#
_symmetry.space_group_name_H-M   'P 1'
#
loop_
_entity.id
_entity.type
_entity.pdbx_description
1 polymer ?
#
loop_
_entity_poly.entity_id
_entity_poly.type
_entity_poly.pdbx_seq_one_letter_code
_entity_poly.pdbx_strand_id
1 'polypeptide(L)'
;MKKILTLILLFISLNSNSIAEENWSLIGDTRLITHGEIVWGHQFGFMKNLRFCDSDILLVSWSSGISDGEMKKFEGEDVYFKIKIDSEELDEELQFTLMFAGEMFLLEVGYFGAIIKSEAFVEKLKQSSRVELTFSKPNNLIQILDIKSDSFNTKGLDKSYSTLDNSCPVIM
;
A
#
# COMPACT_ATOMS: atom_id res chain seq x y z
N MET A 1 -52.27 8.15 -9.41
CA MET A 1 -50.89 8.46 -9.80
C MET A 1 -49.97 8.83 -8.61
N LYS A 2 -50.39 9.56 -7.57
CA LYS A 2 -49.54 9.91 -6.41
C LYS A 2 -49.05 8.72 -5.56
N LYS A 3 -49.79 7.61 -5.46
CA LYS A 3 -49.41 6.43 -4.67
C LYS A 3 -48.33 5.57 -5.28
N ILE A 4 -48.19 5.56 -6.61
CA ILE A 4 -47.14 4.80 -7.32
C ILE A 4 -45.77 5.48 -7.20
N LEU A 5 -45.76 6.83 -7.19
CA LEU A 5 -44.53 7.60 -7.05
C LEU A 5 -43.86 7.40 -5.67
N THR A 6 -44.68 7.26 -4.60
CA THR A 6 -44.20 7.03 -3.25
C THR A 6 -43.58 5.64 -3.09
N LEU A 7 -44.10 4.64 -3.80
CA LEU A 7 -43.58 3.28 -3.74
C LEU A 7 -42.21 3.16 -4.45
N ILE A 8 -42.00 3.89 -5.55
CA ILE A 8 -40.72 3.91 -6.29
C ILE A 8 -39.63 4.59 -5.48
N LEU A 9 -39.95 5.66 -4.74
CA LEU A 9 -38.98 6.33 -3.84
C LEU A 9 -38.60 5.46 -2.65
N LEU A 10 -39.47 4.59 -2.17
CA LEU A 10 -39.15 3.66 -1.08
C LEU A 10 -38.22 2.51 -1.55
N PHE A 11 -38.30 2.09 -2.82
CA PHE A 11 -37.43 1.06 -3.37
C PHE A 11 -36.00 1.54 -3.67
N ILE A 12 -35.82 2.85 -3.93
CA ILE A 12 -34.49 3.43 -4.18
C ILE A 12 -33.69 3.58 -2.88
N SER A 13 -34.37 3.73 -1.74
CA SER A 13 -33.72 3.88 -0.44
C SER A 13 -33.25 2.58 0.22
N LEU A 14 -33.60 1.39 -0.33
CA LEU A 14 -33.24 0.09 0.25
C LEU A 14 -32.01 -0.54 -0.40
N ASN A 15 -31.43 0.07 -1.44
CA ASN A 15 -30.24 -0.43 -2.14
C ASN A 15 -28.97 0.39 -1.88
N SER A 16 -28.95 1.24 -0.87
CA SER A 16 -27.67 1.71 -0.32
C SER A 16 -27.11 0.65 0.61
N ASN A 17 -26.77 -0.53 0.04
CA ASN A 17 -25.65 -1.28 0.56
C ASN A 17 -24.48 -0.30 0.46
N SER A 18 -24.10 0.32 1.58
CA SER A 18 -22.79 0.90 1.71
C SER A 18 -21.83 -0.28 1.51
N ILE A 19 -21.38 -0.46 0.28
CA ILE A 19 -20.12 -1.17 0.02
C ILE A 19 -19.16 -0.33 0.88
N ALA A 20 -18.81 -0.83 2.06
CA ALA A 20 -17.67 -0.30 2.79
C ALA A 20 -16.57 -0.32 1.74
N GLU A 21 -16.09 0.86 1.35
CA GLU A 21 -14.98 0.99 0.43
C GLU A 21 -13.87 0.14 1.01
N GLU A 22 -13.66 -1.03 0.43
CA GLU A 22 -12.50 -1.83 0.76
C GLU A 22 -11.34 -1.04 0.19
N ASN A 23 -10.61 -0.33 1.05
CA ASN A 23 -9.46 0.49 0.67
C ASN A 23 -8.32 -0.37 0.10
N TRP A 24 -8.48 -1.69 0.13
CA TRP A 24 -7.51 -2.66 -0.29
C TRP A 24 -7.90 -3.32 -1.61
N SER A 25 -6.96 -3.39 -2.53
CA SER A 25 -7.12 -4.01 -3.84
C SER A 25 -6.16 -5.18 -3.98
N LEU A 26 -6.68 -6.37 -4.30
CA LEU A 26 -5.87 -7.52 -4.70
C LEU A 26 -5.55 -7.39 -6.20
N ILE A 27 -4.26 -7.29 -6.53
CA ILE A 27 -3.77 -7.18 -7.91
C ILE A 27 -3.14 -8.50 -8.33
N GLY A 28 -3.80 -9.21 -9.24
CA GLY A 28 -3.51 -10.62 -9.48
C GLY A 28 -3.73 -11.40 -8.17
N ASP A 29 -3.05 -12.51 -8.02
CA ASP A 29 -3.19 -13.33 -6.81
C ASP A 29 -2.06 -13.07 -5.79
N THR A 30 -1.21 -12.06 -6.01
CA THR A 30 0.05 -11.93 -5.28
C THR A 30 0.30 -10.60 -4.62
N ARG A 31 -0.45 -9.56 -4.97
CA ARG A 31 -0.23 -8.21 -4.43
C ARG A 31 -1.49 -7.64 -3.83
N LEU A 32 -1.43 -7.25 -2.57
CA LEU A 32 -2.49 -6.54 -1.85
C LEU A 32 -2.01 -5.12 -1.58
N ILE A 33 -2.72 -4.11 -2.11
CA ILE A 33 -2.31 -2.72 -2.01
C ILE A 33 -3.44 -1.81 -1.56
N THR A 34 -3.06 -0.69 -0.92
CA THR A 34 -3.89 0.51 -0.71
C THR A 34 -3.19 1.73 -1.29
N HIS A 35 -3.93 2.79 -1.58
CA HIS A 35 -3.40 4.02 -2.18
C HIS A 35 -3.09 5.08 -1.13
N GLY A 36 -2.15 5.97 -1.46
CA GLY A 36 -1.77 7.10 -0.63
C GLY A 36 -2.91 8.12 -0.48
N GLU A 37 -2.99 8.73 0.70
CA GLU A 37 -3.97 9.77 1.01
C GLU A 37 -3.54 11.15 0.49
N ILE A 38 -2.22 11.39 0.36
CA ILE A 38 -1.67 12.64 -0.18
C ILE A 38 -1.49 12.51 -1.69
N VAL A 39 -0.90 11.39 -2.15
CA VAL A 39 -0.69 11.10 -3.57
C VAL A 39 -1.32 9.76 -3.92
N TRP A 40 -2.40 9.77 -4.66
CA TRP A 40 -3.10 8.54 -5.04
C TRP A 40 -2.22 7.54 -5.81
N GLY A 41 -1.17 7.99 -6.50
CA GLY A 41 -0.18 7.16 -7.19
C GLY A 41 0.79 6.43 -6.27
N HIS A 42 0.92 6.87 -5.01
CA HIS A 42 1.67 6.12 -4.00
C HIS A 42 0.86 4.90 -3.56
N GLN A 43 1.54 3.81 -3.27
CA GLN A 43 0.90 2.58 -2.81
C GLN A 43 1.68 2.01 -1.63
N PHE A 44 0.94 1.39 -0.72
CA PHE A 44 1.46 0.61 0.38
C PHE A 44 0.77 -0.74 0.39
N GLY A 45 1.52 -1.80 0.69
CA GLY A 45 0.87 -3.11 0.74
C GLY A 45 1.84 -4.28 0.92
N PHE A 46 1.38 -5.43 0.45
CA PHE A 46 2.05 -6.71 0.64
C PHE A 46 2.15 -7.43 -0.69
N MET A 47 3.25 -8.17 -0.86
CA MET A 47 3.43 -9.07 -1.98
C MET A 47 3.88 -10.44 -1.48
N LYS A 48 3.19 -11.49 -1.92
CA LYS A 48 3.59 -12.87 -1.65
C LYS A 48 4.77 -13.28 -2.51
N ASN A 49 5.75 -13.87 -1.88
CA ASN A 49 6.79 -14.59 -2.58
C ASN A 49 6.27 -15.98 -2.95
N LEU A 50 5.76 -16.15 -4.16
CA LEU A 50 5.20 -17.44 -4.61
C LEU A 50 6.21 -18.60 -4.61
N ARG A 51 7.51 -18.30 -4.52
CA ARG A 51 8.54 -19.34 -4.45
C ARG A 51 8.72 -19.91 -3.05
N PHE A 52 8.48 -19.07 -2.04
CA PHE A 52 8.79 -19.41 -0.64
C PHE A 52 7.62 -19.12 0.29
N CYS A 53 6.44 -19.00 -0.09
CA CYS A 53 5.17 -18.71 0.62
C CYS A 53 5.22 -18.44 2.16
N ASP A 54 6.40 -18.53 2.73
CA ASP A 54 6.74 -18.34 4.15
C ASP A 54 7.20 -16.91 4.49
N SER A 55 7.39 -16.08 3.46
CA SER A 55 7.82 -14.70 3.64
C SER A 55 7.03 -13.74 2.76
N ASP A 56 6.54 -12.70 3.40
CA ASP A 56 5.89 -11.59 2.71
C ASP A 56 6.88 -10.44 2.49
N ILE A 57 6.71 -9.77 1.38
CA ILE A 57 7.40 -8.54 1.06
C ILE A 57 6.45 -7.39 1.36
N LEU A 58 6.86 -6.48 2.24
CA LEU A 58 6.21 -5.20 2.39
C LEU A 58 6.54 -4.37 1.14
N LEU A 59 5.53 -3.92 0.43
CA LEU A 59 5.66 -3.21 -0.84
C LEU A 59 5.26 -1.75 -0.66
N VAL A 60 6.09 -0.86 -1.17
CA VAL A 60 5.78 0.57 -1.28
C VAL A 60 6.03 1.00 -2.71
N SER A 61 5.10 1.69 -3.35
CA SER A 61 5.39 2.44 -4.56
C SER A 61 5.35 3.94 -4.30
N TRP A 62 6.26 4.66 -4.93
CA TRP A 62 6.37 6.09 -4.77
C TRP A 62 6.56 6.77 -6.12
N SER A 63 5.67 7.69 -6.44
CA SER A 63 5.72 8.45 -7.69
C SER A 63 6.38 9.81 -7.48
N SER A 64 7.06 10.30 -8.51
CA SER A 64 7.62 11.65 -8.54
C SER A 64 7.42 12.27 -9.92
N GLY A 65 7.03 13.54 -9.93
CA GLY A 65 6.90 14.35 -11.13
C GLY A 65 8.17 15.14 -11.48
N ILE A 66 9.19 15.10 -10.62
CA ILE A 66 10.42 15.90 -10.79
C ILE A 66 11.68 15.04 -10.94
N SER A 67 11.56 13.72 -10.91
CA SER A 67 12.71 12.80 -10.99
C SER A 67 13.34 12.72 -12.38
N ASP A 68 12.58 13.07 -13.44
CA ASP A 68 13.04 13.17 -14.83
C ASP A 68 13.84 11.95 -15.34
N GLY A 69 13.37 10.72 -15.03
CA GLY A 69 14.03 9.46 -15.41
C GLY A 69 15.23 9.08 -14.54
N GLU A 70 15.55 9.89 -13.52
CA GLU A 70 16.73 9.67 -12.69
C GLU A 70 16.56 8.55 -11.66
N MET A 71 15.30 8.22 -11.26
CA MET A 71 15.02 7.23 -10.21
C MET A 71 15.59 5.85 -10.53
N LYS A 72 15.56 5.47 -11.81
CA LYS A 72 16.11 4.19 -12.30
C LYS A 72 17.58 3.99 -11.99
N LYS A 73 18.39 5.05 -11.86
CA LYS A 73 19.81 4.98 -11.53
C LYS A 73 20.07 4.47 -10.12
N PHE A 74 19.04 4.50 -9.27
CA PHE A 74 19.12 4.09 -7.87
C PHE A 74 18.54 2.68 -7.63
N GLU A 75 18.21 1.91 -8.69
CA GLU A 75 17.76 0.53 -8.51
C GLU A 75 18.83 -0.29 -7.78
N GLY A 76 18.40 -1.01 -6.74
CA GLY A 76 19.26 -1.75 -5.83
C GLY A 76 19.73 -0.93 -4.60
N GLU A 77 19.49 0.37 -4.55
CA GLU A 77 19.82 1.18 -3.38
C GLU A 77 18.80 1.03 -2.26
N ASP A 78 19.29 1.15 -1.03
CA ASP A 78 18.48 1.10 0.15
C ASP A 78 17.98 2.48 0.55
N VAL A 79 16.73 2.52 0.99
CA VAL A 79 16.09 3.68 1.60
C VAL A 79 15.54 3.29 2.97
N TYR A 80 15.34 4.28 3.83
CA TYR A 80 14.84 4.07 5.18
C TYR A 80 13.58 4.88 5.41
N PHE A 81 12.57 4.24 5.97
CA PHE A 81 11.33 4.88 6.37
C PHE A 81 11.17 4.86 7.88
N LYS A 82 10.80 6.00 8.43
CA LYS A 82 10.09 6.06 9.71
C LYS A 82 8.65 5.71 9.48
N ILE A 83 8.10 4.90 10.37
CA ILE A 83 6.73 4.42 10.28
C ILE A 83 5.96 4.86 11.53
N LYS A 84 4.78 5.45 11.32
CA LYS A 84 3.80 5.66 12.38
C LYS A 84 2.57 4.81 12.10
N ILE A 85 2.08 4.13 13.12
CA ILE A 85 0.85 3.35 13.08
C ILE A 85 -0.11 3.99 14.08
N ASP A 86 -1.26 4.50 13.59
CA ASP A 86 -2.26 5.22 14.40
C ASP A 86 -1.67 6.31 15.30
N SER A 87 -0.70 7.07 14.80
CA SER A 87 0.03 8.14 15.50
C SER A 87 1.14 7.67 16.46
N GLU A 88 1.35 6.37 16.62
CA GLU A 88 2.50 5.81 17.35
C GLU A 88 3.68 5.62 16.38
N GLU A 89 4.78 6.32 16.61
CA GLU A 89 6.00 6.12 15.83
C GLU A 89 6.71 4.84 16.30
N LEU A 90 7.15 4.01 15.35
CA LEU A 90 7.96 2.85 15.67
C LEU A 90 9.38 3.28 16.05
N ASP A 91 9.99 2.62 17.03
CA ASP A 91 11.34 2.90 17.48
C ASP A 91 12.40 2.62 16.41
N GLU A 92 12.11 1.68 15.49
CA GLU A 92 13.03 1.26 14.44
C GLU A 92 12.57 1.77 13.06
N GLU A 93 13.56 2.25 12.30
CA GLU A 93 13.36 2.55 10.89
C GLU A 93 13.33 1.24 10.07
N LEU A 94 12.42 1.15 9.11
CA LEU A 94 12.42 0.01 8.18
C LEU A 94 13.26 0.33 6.94
N GLN A 95 14.14 -0.60 6.62
CA GLN A 95 14.95 -0.56 5.41
C GLN A 95 14.19 -1.21 4.26
N PHE A 96 14.12 -0.50 3.14
CA PHE A 96 13.57 -0.96 1.88
C PHE A 96 14.64 -0.84 0.79
N THR A 97 14.58 -1.71 -0.19
CA THR A 97 15.42 -1.62 -1.39
C THR A 97 14.57 -1.16 -2.56
N LEU A 98 15.03 -0.21 -3.37
CA LEU A 98 14.40 0.14 -4.64
C LEU A 98 14.60 -1.03 -5.61
N MET A 99 13.56 -1.81 -5.82
CA MET A 99 13.61 -3.02 -6.65
C MET A 99 13.52 -2.70 -8.15
N PHE A 100 12.73 -1.69 -8.48
CA PHE A 100 12.44 -1.30 -9.86
C PHE A 100 11.96 0.15 -9.92
N ALA A 101 12.34 0.88 -10.96
CA ALA A 101 11.76 2.17 -11.30
C ALA A 101 11.36 2.20 -12.77
N GLY A 102 10.25 2.86 -13.07
CA GLY A 102 9.73 2.99 -14.43
C GLY A 102 8.83 4.18 -14.60
N GLU A 103 8.57 4.53 -15.84
CA GLU A 103 7.70 5.64 -16.20
C GLU A 103 6.25 5.18 -16.30
N MET A 104 5.35 5.97 -15.75
CA MET A 104 3.91 5.82 -15.89
C MET A 104 3.27 7.18 -16.17
N PHE A 105 2.85 7.38 -17.42
CA PHE A 105 2.39 8.68 -17.92
C PHE A 105 3.50 9.75 -17.83
N LEU A 106 3.32 10.79 -17.00
CA LEU A 106 4.26 11.88 -16.78
C LEU A 106 5.01 11.75 -15.44
N LEU A 107 4.87 10.61 -14.77
CA LEU A 107 5.46 10.36 -13.47
C LEU A 107 6.47 9.22 -13.60
N GLU A 108 7.55 9.32 -12.86
CA GLU A 108 8.39 8.16 -12.58
C GLU A 108 7.92 7.49 -11.30
N VAL A 109 7.87 6.16 -11.28
CA VAL A 109 7.38 5.37 -10.14
C VAL A 109 8.45 4.38 -9.72
N GLY A 110 8.91 4.49 -8.49
CA GLY A 110 9.77 3.50 -7.85
C GLY A 110 8.97 2.51 -7.01
N TYR A 111 9.36 1.24 -7.10
CA TYR A 111 8.81 0.14 -6.30
C TYR A 111 9.85 -0.33 -5.29
N PHE A 112 9.53 -0.17 -4.02
CA PHE A 112 10.41 -0.48 -2.90
C PHE A 112 9.88 -1.71 -2.17
N GLY A 113 10.79 -2.62 -1.80
CA GLY A 113 10.46 -3.83 -1.08
C GLY A 113 11.29 -4.03 0.17
N ALA A 114 10.66 -4.54 1.22
CA ALA A 114 11.30 -5.01 2.45
C ALA A 114 10.76 -6.37 2.83
N ILE A 115 11.64 -7.29 3.24
CA ILE A 115 11.21 -8.59 3.77
C ILE A 115 10.65 -8.38 5.17
N ILE A 116 9.42 -8.84 5.38
CA ILE A 116 8.78 -8.77 6.71
C ILE A 116 9.38 -9.85 7.59
N LYS A 117 9.99 -9.43 8.69
CA LYS A 117 10.64 -10.33 9.67
C LYS A 117 9.81 -10.57 10.92
N SER A 118 8.70 -9.84 11.10
CA SER A 118 7.92 -9.84 12.34
C SER A 118 6.44 -9.98 12.08
N GLU A 119 5.85 -11.09 12.50
CA GLU A 119 4.40 -11.27 12.53
C GLU A 119 3.72 -10.20 13.40
N ALA A 120 4.33 -9.78 14.50
CA ALA A 120 3.80 -8.76 15.39
C ALA A 120 3.61 -7.41 14.68
N PHE A 121 4.47 -7.07 13.72
CA PHE A 121 4.31 -5.87 12.90
C PHE A 121 3.09 -5.97 11.98
N VAL A 122 2.89 -7.12 11.33
CA VAL A 122 1.72 -7.36 10.47
C VAL A 122 0.44 -7.31 11.28
N GLU A 123 0.40 -7.94 12.45
CA GLU A 123 -0.76 -7.92 13.34
C GLU A 123 -1.07 -6.49 13.83
N LYS A 124 -0.05 -5.68 14.14
CA LYS A 124 -0.25 -4.27 14.49
C LYS A 124 -0.87 -3.49 13.33
N LEU A 125 -0.44 -3.72 12.09
CA LEU A 125 -1.03 -3.11 10.89
C LEU A 125 -2.48 -3.54 10.67
N LYS A 126 -2.80 -4.83 10.84
CA LYS A 126 -4.16 -5.36 10.70
C LYS A 126 -5.15 -4.73 11.67
N GLN A 127 -4.69 -4.37 12.87
CA GLN A 127 -5.48 -3.77 13.93
C GLN A 127 -5.58 -2.23 13.82
N SER A 128 -4.78 -1.62 12.94
CA SER A 128 -4.70 -0.18 12.79
C SER A 128 -5.72 0.37 11.79
N SER A 129 -5.90 1.68 11.83
CA SER A 129 -6.71 2.42 10.86
C SER A 129 -5.88 3.18 9.84
N ARG A 130 -4.61 3.45 10.16
CA ARG A 130 -3.72 4.27 9.33
C ARG A 130 -2.26 3.94 9.57
N VAL A 131 -1.47 3.96 8.51
CA VAL A 131 -0.02 3.96 8.56
C VAL A 131 0.52 5.20 7.84
N GLU A 132 1.55 5.83 8.39
CA GLU A 132 2.28 6.94 7.76
C GLU A 132 3.72 6.51 7.54
N LEU A 133 4.21 6.76 6.34
CA LEU A 133 5.60 6.52 5.93
C LEU A 133 6.29 7.84 5.63
N THR A 134 7.46 8.03 6.20
CA THR A 134 8.31 9.21 5.94
C THR A 134 9.74 8.75 5.68
N PHE A 135 10.32 9.16 4.54
CA PHE A 135 11.75 8.94 4.31
C PHE A 135 12.58 9.59 5.42
N SER A 136 13.48 8.82 6.02
CA SER A 136 14.18 9.25 7.25
C SER A 136 15.63 9.64 7.02
N LYS A 137 16.35 8.93 6.15
CA LYS A 137 17.77 9.19 5.91
C LYS A 137 17.94 9.86 4.55
N PRO A 138 18.57 11.05 4.51
CA PRO A 138 18.81 11.74 3.25
C PRO A 138 19.77 10.92 2.39
N ASN A 139 19.40 10.71 1.12
CA ASN A 139 20.26 10.20 0.07
C ASN A 139 19.89 10.89 -1.26
N ASN A 140 20.65 10.61 -2.32
CA ASN A 140 20.44 11.27 -3.60
C ASN A 140 19.06 10.92 -4.21
N LEU A 141 18.57 9.70 -4.02
CA LEU A 141 17.24 9.30 -4.47
C LEU A 141 16.15 10.17 -3.82
N ILE A 142 16.23 10.40 -2.51
CA ILE A 142 15.21 11.19 -1.81
C ILE A 142 15.21 12.66 -2.27
N GLN A 143 16.34 13.17 -2.77
CA GLN A 143 16.43 14.55 -3.26
C GLN A 143 15.62 14.76 -4.55
N ILE A 144 15.44 13.73 -5.36
CA ILE A 144 14.67 13.78 -6.61
C ILE A 144 13.18 13.41 -6.41
N LEU A 145 12.72 13.22 -5.19
CA LEU A 145 11.31 13.01 -4.87
C LEU A 145 10.66 14.33 -4.46
N ASP A 146 9.51 14.65 -5.03
CA ASP A 146 8.71 15.85 -4.70
C ASP A 146 7.99 15.70 -3.36
N ILE A 147 7.47 14.51 -3.06
CA ILE A 147 6.79 14.17 -1.80
C ILE A 147 7.63 13.16 -1.02
N LYS A 148 7.84 13.40 0.27
CA LYS A 148 8.71 12.59 1.13
C LYS A 148 7.98 11.87 2.25
N SER A 149 6.68 12.09 2.38
CA SER A 149 5.82 11.45 3.37
C SER A 149 4.44 11.23 2.78
N ASP A 150 3.84 10.10 3.06
CA ASP A 150 2.44 9.82 2.74
C ASP A 150 1.82 8.92 3.81
N SER A 151 0.51 8.87 3.81
CA SER A 151 -0.25 8.02 4.71
C SER A 151 -1.24 7.15 3.93
N PHE A 152 -1.57 6.02 4.52
CA PHE A 152 -2.34 4.97 3.89
C PHE A 152 -3.39 4.45 4.87
N ASN A 153 -4.60 4.25 4.36
CA ASN A 153 -5.68 3.69 5.16
C ASN A 153 -5.49 2.18 5.30
N THR A 154 -5.41 1.69 6.55
CA THR A 154 -5.22 0.26 6.86
C THR A 154 -6.51 -0.46 7.23
N LYS A 155 -7.66 0.23 7.31
CA LYS A 155 -8.93 -0.40 7.61
C LYS A 155 -9.28 -1.49 6.59
N GLY A 156 -9.70 -2.65 7.08
CA GLY A 156 -10.03 -3.80 6.26
C GLY A 156 -8.83 -4.67 5.86
N LEU A 157 -7.60 -4.31 6.28
CA LEU A 157 -6.41 -5.09 5.97
C LEU A 157 -6.53 -6.54 6.44
N ASP A 158 -7.02 -6.79 7.65
CA ASP A 158 -7.10 -8.16 8.22
C ASP A 158 -7.89 -9.11 7.29
N LYS A 159 -9.06 -8.68 6.83
CA LYS A 159 -9.89 -9.44 5.89
C LYS A 159 -9.19 -9.65 4.54
N SER A 160 -8.61 -8.58 3.99
CA SER A 160 -7.98 -8.61 2.68
C SER A 160 -6.67 -9.40 2.69
N TYR A 161 -5.93 -9.34 3.79
CA TYR A 161 -4.69 -10.09 3.98
C TYR A 161 -4.94 -11.61 4.01
N SER A 162 -6.03 -12.05 4.64
CA SER A 162 -6.43 -13.46 4.64
C SER A 162 -6.69 -14.00 3.22
N THR A 163 -7.15 -13.14 2.30
CA THR A 163 -7.31 -13.50 0.88
C THR A 163 -5.97 -13.68 0.19
N LEU A 164 -5.00 -12.81 0.49
CA LEU A 164 -3.64 -12.93 -0.02
C LEU A 164 -2.94 -14.20 0.49
N ASP A 165 -3.13 -14.56 1.77
CA ASP A 165 -2.56 -15.78 2.35
C ASP A 165 -3.05 -17.06 1.67
N ASN A 166 -4.33 -17.09 1.30
CA ASN A 166 -4.94 -18.24 0.60
C ASN A 166 -4.48 -18.38 -0.85
N SER A 167 -3.79 -17.40 -1.41
CA SER A 167 -3.31 -17.47 -2.80
C SER A 167 -2.03 -18.30 -2.97
N CYS A 168 -1.36 -18.64 -1.87
CA CYS A 168 -0.19 -19.50 -1.92
C CYS A 168 -0.58 -20.96 -2.20
N PRO A 169 -0.03 -21.60 -3.25
CA PRO A 169 -0.29 -23.00 -3.49
C PRO A 169 0.24 -23.84 -2.33
N VAL A 170 -0.60 -24.69 -1.77
CA VAL A 170 -0.16 -25.73 -0.84
C VAL A 170 0.74 -26.68 -1.64
N ILE A 171 2.04 -26.58 -1.46
CA ILE A 171 2.99 -27.53 -2.03
C ILE A 171 2.80 -28.83 -1.22
N MET A 172 2.03 -29.76 -1.80
CA MET A 172 1.89 -31.13 -1.27
C MET A 172 3.10 -31.96 -1.69
#